data_13f7c4e09948032bb5926d7066405474
#
_entry.id   13f7c4e09948032bb5926d7066405474
#
_cell.length_a   1.000
_cell.length_b   1.000
_cell.length_c   1.000
_cell.angle_alpha   90.00
_cell.angle_beta   90.00
_cell.angle_gamma   90.00
#
_symmetry.space_group_name_H-M   'P 1'
#
loop_
_entity.id
_entity.type
_entity.pdbx_description
1 polymer ?
#
loop_
_entity_poly.entity_id
_entity_poly.type
_entity_poly.pdbx_seq_one_letter_code
_entity_poly.pdbx_strand_id
1 'polypeptide(L)'
;QDKPLGEAIDAEAKERNEGARVWFRGLRAIQRRVGMKAVYDLSATPFYLGGSGYQEGFIFPWVVSDFSLMDAIESGIVKVPRIPVDDDVALTDQPVYLWLWDHVGQALPKRASRKRAESDVEWVPPAALQGALESLYRSYEQRFAHWSEYLAPLDEPPPVFIVVCPNTIVSKLVYDWVSGQEV
;
A
#
# COMPACT_ATOMS: atom_id res chain seq x y z
N GLN A 1 -14.79 15.56 18.57
CA GLN A 1 -15.28 14.27 19.11
C GLN A 1 -14.65 13.19 18.27
N ASP A 2 -13.60 12.56 18.79
CA ASP A 2 -12.90 11.48 18.15
C ASP A 2 -13.81 10.26 18.15
N LYS A 3 -14.12 9.74 16.97
CA LYS A 3 -14.81 8.46 16.83
C LYS A 3 -13.89 7.36 17.39
N PRO A 4 -14.42 6.44 18.20
CA PRO A 4 -13.61 5.34 18.70
C PRO A 4 -13.05 4.50 17.54
N LEU A 5 -11.80 4.06 17.67
CA LEU A 5 -11.07 3.28 16.68
C LEU A 5 -11.85 2.05 16.18
N GLY A 6 -12.70 1.46 17.04
CA GLY A 6 -13.56 0.33 16.71
C GLY A 6 -14.62 0.61 15.62
N GLU A 7 -15.22 1.82 15.59
CA GLU A 7 -16.23 2.16 14.58
C GLU A 7 -15.65 2.31 13.16
N ALA A 8 -14.38 2.74 13.04
CA ALA A 8 -13.72 2.85 11.76
C ALA A 8 -13.34 1.47 11.18
N ILE A 9 -12.94 0.55 12.04
CA ILE A 9 -12.64 -0.85 11.66
C ILE A 9 -13.91 -1.57 11.22
N ASP A 10 -15.02 -1.36 11.91
CA ASP A 10 -16.31 -1.95 11.55
C ASP A 10 -16.84 -1.43 10.20
N ALA A 11 -16.66 -0.14 9.91
CA ALA A 11 -17.09 0.46 8.64
C ALA A 11 -16.28 -0.09 7.45
N GLU A 12 -14.97 -0.25 7.60
CA GLU A 12 -14.10 -0.80 6.57
C GLU A 12 -14.33 -2.31 6.36
N ALA A 13 -14.56 -3.05 7.43
CA ALA A 13 -14.93 -4.47 7.35
C ALA A 13 -16.29 -4.65 6.65
N LYS A 14 -17.25 -3.76 6.90
CA LYS A 14 -18.56 -3.77 6.26
C LYS A 14 -18.47 -3.48 4.76
N GLU A 15 -17.66 -2.49 4.34
CA GLU A 15 -17.46 -2.16 2.92
C GLU A 15 -16.79 -3.34 2.17
N ARG A 16 -15.79 -3.99 2.78
CA ARG A 16 -15.16 -5.20 2.23
C ARG A 16 -16.13 -6.36 2.08
N ASN A 17 -16.97 -6.59 3.08
CA ASN A 17 -17.99 -7.63 3.05
C ASN A 17 -19.07 -7.37 2.00
N GLU A 18 -19.46 -6.12 1.77
CA GLU A 18 -20.39 -5.76 0.69
C GLU A 18 -19.77 -5.99 -0.69
N GLY A 19 -18.50 -5.65 -0.90
CA GLY A 19 -17.76 -5.95 -2.12
C GLY A 19 -17.70 -7.46 -2.41
N ALA A 20 -17.37 -8.26 -1.40
CA ALA A 20 -17.34 -9.71 -1.51
C ALA A 20 -18.73 -10.31 -1.84
N ARG A 21 -19.80 -9.75 -1.28
CA ARG A 21 -21.18 -10.17 -1.59
C ARG A 21 -21.57 -9.89 -3.04
N VAL A 22 -21.14 -8.75 -3.60
CA VAL A 22 -21.42 -8.41 -5.01
C VAL A 22 -20.72 -9.39 -5.94
N TRP A 23 -19.44 -9.68 -5.70
CA TRP A 23 -18.67 -10.63 -6.45
C TRP A 23 -19.29 -12.04 -6.41
N PHE A 24 -19.64 -12.53 -5.24
CA PHE A 24 -20.26 -13.83 -5.04
C PHE A 24 -21.65 -13.94 -5.72
N ARG A 25 -22.44 -12.86 -5.69
CA ARG A 25 -23.71 -12.81 -6.45
C ARG A 25 -23.50 -12.93 -7.95
N GLY A 26 -22.44 -12.32 -8.49
CA GLY A 26 -22.05 -12.45 -9.89
C GLY A 26 -21.74 -13.89 -10.27
N LEU A 27 -20.92 -14.59 -9.48
CA LEU A 27 -20.62 -15.99 -9.68
C LEU A 27 -21.88 -16.86 -9.64
N ARG A 28 -22.78 -16.65 -8.66
CA ARG A 28 -24.05 -17.38 -8.57
C ARG A 28 -24.96 -17.13 -9.78
N ALA A 29 -24.97 -15.90 -10.32
CA ALA A 29 -25.75 -15.60 -11.51
C ALA A 29 -25.22 -16.32 -12.75
N ILE A 30 -23.89 -16.38 -12.92
CA ILE A 30 -23.24 -17.13 -13.98
C ILE A 30 -23.54 -18.63 -13.83
N GLN A 31 -23.38 -19.18 -12.62
CA GLN A 31 -23.69 -20.59 -12.32
C GLN A 31 -25.12 -20.96 -12.74
N ARG A 32 -26.10 -20.11 -12.42
CA ARG A 32 -27.51 -20.35 -12.76
C ARG A 32 -27.79 -20.27 -14.26
N ARG A 33 -27.06 -19.43 -14.98
CA ARG A 33 -27.34 -19.14 -16.39
C ARG A 33 -26.67 -20.10 -17.35
N VAL A 34 -25.42 -20.45 -17.10
CA VAL A 34 -24.60 -21.24 -18.02
C VAL A 34 -24.02 -22.52 -17.37
N GLY A 35 -24.13 -22.66 -16.06
CA GLY A 35 -23.48 -23.70 -15.28
C GLY A 35 -21.97 -23.45 -15.16
N MET A 36 -21.40 -23.86 -14.03
CA MET A 36 -19.95 -23.87 -13.81
C MET A 36 -19.56 -25.20 -13.15
N LYS A 37 -18.48 -25.81 -13.64
CA LYS A 37 -17.94 -27.02 -13.01
C LYS A 37 -17.03 -26.72 -11.83
N ALA A 38 -16.26 -25.64 -11.92
CA ALA A 38 -15.32 -25.21 -10.90
C ALA A 38 -15.06 -23.70 -11.01
N VAL A 39 -14.59 -23.11 -9.93
CA VAL A 39 -14.05 -21.73 -9.87
C VAL A 39 -12.63 -21.86 -9.34
N TYR A 40 -11.68 -21.28 -10.04
CA TYR A 40 -10.28 -21.20 -9.63
C TYR A 40 -9.94 -19.74 -9.33
N ASP A 41 -9.56 -19.47 -8.11
CA ASP A 41 -9.17 -18.15 -7.66
C ASP A 41 -7.65 -18.07 -7.48
N LEU A 42 -7.07 -16.96 -7.92
CA LEU A 42 -5.69 -16.58 -7.64
C LEU A 42 -5.71 -15.42 -6.65
N SER A 43 -5.10 -15.60 -5.51
CA SER A 43 -5.06 -14.59 -4.45
C SER A 43 -3.66 -14.49 -3.85
N ALA A 44 -3.21 -13.27 -3.58
CA ALA A 44 -2.02 -13.01 -2.78
C ALA A 44 -2.27 -13.17 -1.27
N THR A 45 -3.52 -13.27 -0.84
CA THR A 45 -3.93 -13.33 0.57
C THR A 45 -4.95 -14.46 0.79
N PRO A 46 -4.55 -15.75 0.64
CA PRO A 46 -5.47 -16.89 0.74
C PRO A 46 -5.81 -17.25 2.21
N PHE A 47 -5.98 -16.25 3.07
CA PHE A 47 -6.22 -16.42 4.50
C PHE A 47 -7.31 -15.48 5.01
N TYR A 48 -7.90 -15.83 6.16
CA TYR A 48 -8.93 -15.03 6.79
C TYR A 48 -8.34 -13.74 7.38
N LEU A 49 -8.99 -12.64 7.08
CA LEU A 49 -8.66 -11.32 7.64
C LEU A 49 -9.45 -11.07 8.94
N GLY A 50 -8.99 -10.11 9.73
CA GLY A 50 -9.67 -9.64 10.93
C GLY A 50 -11.12 -9.25 10.64
N GLY A 51 -12.04 -9.58 11.55
CA GLY A 51 -13.49 -9.33 11.39
C GLY A 51 -14.25 -10.30 10.49
N SER A 52 -13.60 -11.36 9.96
CA SER A 52 -14.25 -12.38 9.12
C SER A 52 -15.10 -13.39 9.90
N GLY A 53 -14.99 -13.43 11.22
CA GLY A 53 -15.60 -14.46 12.09
C GLY A 53 -14.76 -15.75 12.19
N TYR A 54 -13.62 -15.81 11.55
CA TYR A 54 -12.63 -16.87 11.63
C TYR A 54 -11.34 -16.35 12.24
N GLN A 55 -10.46 -17.26 12.64
CA GLN A 55 -9.14 -16.89 13.16
C GLN A 55 -8.34 -16.16 12.07
N GLU A 56 -7.87 -14.96 12.38
CA GLU A 56 -7.05 -14.16 11.47
C GLU A 56 -5.75 -14.88 11.12
N GLY A 57 -5.36 -14.81 9.83
CA GLY A 57 -4.17 -15.47 9.32
C GLY A 57 -4.33 -16.96 9.02
N PHE A 58 -5.48 -17.57 9.33
CA PHE A 58 -5.73 -18.96 9.01
C PHE A 58 -5.99 -19.11 7.50
N ILE A 59 -5.22 -20.01 6.84
CA ILE A 59 -5.35 -20.28 5.39
C ILE A 59 -6.71 -20.92 5.09
N PHE A 60 -7.33 -20.54 3.99
CA PHE A 60 -8.60 -21.11 3.56
C PHE A 60 -8.46 -22.62 3.35
N PRO A 61 -9.37 -23.46 3.88
CA PRO A 61 -9.28 -24.92 3.80
C PRO A 61 -9.40 -25.49 2.38
N TRP A 62 -9.78 -24.66 1.40
CA TRP A 62 -9.87 -25.04 -0.01
C TRP A 62 -8.69 -24.57 -0.86
N VAL A 63 -7.62 -24.07 -0.27
CA VAL A 63 -6.39 -23.74 -0.98
C VAL A 63 -5.76 -25.03 -1.50
N VAL A 64 -5.51 -25.07 -2.80
CA VAL A 64 -4.92 -26.23 -3.49
C VAL A 64 -3.40 -26.14 -3.52
N SER A 65 -2.88 -24.93 -3.66
CA SER A 65 -1.45 -24.63 -3.66
C SER A 65 -1.23 -23.23 -3.11
N ASP A 66 -0.24 -23.07 -2.28
CA ASP A 66 0.23 -21.80 -1.76
C ASP A 66 1.72 -21.65 -1.99
N PHE A 67 2.16 -20.39 -2.05
CA PHE A 67 3.56 -20.01 -2.11
C PHE A 67 3.71 -18.77 -1.24
N SER A 68 4.25 -18.96 -0.06
CA SER A 68 4.35 -17.92 0.96
C SER A 68 5.48 -16.94 0.68
N LEU A 69 5.47 -15.81 1.39
CA LEU A 69 6.59 -14.86 1.39
C LEU A 69 7.90 -15.54 1.86
N MET A 70 7.82 -16.46 2.81
CA MET A 70 8.99 -17.20 3.28
C MET A 70 9.56 -18.09 2.19
N ASP A 71 8.70 -18.83 1.47
CA ASP A 71 9.13 -19.64 0.32
C ASP A 71 9.79 -18.78 -0.76
N ALA A 72 9.25 -17.58 -0.99
CA ALA A 72 9.81 -16.63 -1.96
C ALA A 72 11.18 -16.08 -1.53
N ILE A 73 11.36 -15.82 -0.23
CA ILE A 73 12.65 -15.37 0.34
C ILE A 73 13.68 -16.52 0.28
N GLU A 74 13.31 -17.71 0.71
CA GLU A 74 14.17 -18.90 0.71
C GLU A 74 14.60 -19.32 -0.70
N SER A 75 13.69 -19.13 -1.68
CA SER A 75 13.98 -19.37 -3.09
C SER A 75 14.79 -18.25 -3.76
N GLY A 76 15.10 -17.17 -3.05
CA GLY A 76 15.84 -16.02 -3.60
C GLY A 76 15.04 -15.16 -4.59
N ILE A 77 13.72 -15.38 -4.72
CA ILE A 77 12.85 -14.60 -5.62
C ILE A 77 12.60 -13.20 -5.05
N VAL A 78 12.47 -13.11 -3.72
CA VAL A 78 12.22 -11.86 -3.01
C VAL A 78 13.37 -11.57 -2.05
N LYS A 79 13.82 -10.32 -2.03
CA LYS A 79 14.81 -9.83 -1.07
C LYS A 79 14.19 -9.82 0.34
N VAL A 80 15.00 -10.09 1.35
CA VAL A 80 14.58 -9.95 2.75
C VAL A 80 14.11 -8.52 3.01
N PRO A 81 12.84 -8.30 3.41
CA PRO A 81 12.34 -6.98 3.69
C PRO A 81 13.06 -6.40 4.92
N ARG A 82 13.49 -5.16 4.83
CA ARG A 82 14.05 -4.42 5.97
C ARG A 82 12.98 -3.46 6.48
N ILE A 83 12.61 -3.63 7.74
CA ILE A 83 11.63 -2.79 8.41
C ILE A 83 12.38 -1.92 9.42
N PRO A 84 12.21 -0.58 9.40
CA PRO A 84 12.77 0.26 10.45
C PRO A 84 12.13 -0.13 11.79
N VAL A 85 12.95 -0.27 12.82
CA VAL A 85 12.50 -0.64 14.18
C VAL A 85 12.45 0.55 15.11
N ASP A 86 13.06 1.67 14.70
CA ASP A 86 13.14 2.88 15.51
C ASP A 86 13.22 4.13 14.61
N ASP A 87 12.78 5.29 15.13
CA ASP A 87 12.96 6.58 14.49
C ASP A 87 14.27 7.21 14.94
N ASP A 88 15.26 7.22 14.08
CA ASP A 88 16.60 7.73 14.34
C ASP A 88 16.70 9.27 14.20
N VAL A 89 15.61 10.00 14.45
CA VAL A 89 15.54 11.45 14.29
C VAL A 89 16.63 12.20 15.08
N ALA A 90 17.13 11.59 16.17
CA ALA A 90 18.13 12.20 17.05
C ALA A 90 19.59 11.81 16.68
N LEU A 91 19.81 10.80 15.86
CA LEU A 91 21.12 10.17 15.67
C LEU A 91 21.65 10.22 14.23
N THR A 92 20.81 10.53 13.25
CA THR A 92 21.19 10.54 11.83
C THR A 92 20.73 11.81 11.12
N ASP A 93 21.44 12.24 10.09
CA ASP A 93 21.03 13.34 9.21
C ASP A 93 19.81 13.00 8.35
N GLN A 94 19.29 11.79 8.47
CA GLN A 94 18.14 11.28 7.71
C GLN A 94 17.08 10.76 8.67
N PRO A 95 16.00 11.53 8.90
CA PRO A 95 14.90 11.07 9.74
C PRO A 95 14.20 9.86 9.09
N VAL A 96 14.00 8.81 9.88
CA VAL A 96 13.20 7.65 9.50
C VAL A 96 11.85 7.77 10.21
N TYR A 97 10.76 7.86 9.45
CA TYR A 97 9.44 8.02 10.01
C TYR A 97 8.77 6.65 10.16
N LEU A 98 8.75 6.11 11.36
CA LEU A 98 7.84 5.04 11.74
C LEU A 98 6.42 5.60 11.85
N TRP A 99 5.43 4.82 11.45
CA TRP A 99 4.02 5.15 11.60
C TRP A 99 3.64 6.52 10.98
N LEU A 100 4.26 6.87 9.85
CA LEU A 100 4.03 8.16 9.17
C LEU A 100 2.54 8.47 8.99
N TRP A 101 1.71 7.44 8.76
CA TRP A 101 0.26 7.60 8.62
C TRP A 101 -0.40 8.24 9.86
N ASP A 102 0.02 7.87 11.05
CA ASP A 102 -0.54 8.40 12.29
C ASP A 102 -0.26 9.89 12.45
N HIS A 103 0.86 10.37 11.89
CA HIS A 103 1.24 11.78 11.91
C HIS A 103 0.55 12.62 10.83
N VAL A 104 0.31 12.06 9.64
CA VAL A 104 -0.15 12.84 8.48
C VAL A 104 -1.56 12.50 8.01
N GLY A 105 -2.12 11.36 8.39
CA GLY A 105 -3.37 10.83 7.83
C GLY A 105 -4.57 11.75 7.95
N GLN A 106 -4.66 12.55 9.03
CA GLN A 106 -5.74 13.51 9.24
C GLN A 106 -5.60 14.78 8.38
N ALA A 107 -4.37 15.15 8.02
CA ALA A 107 -4.08 16.32 7.20
C ALA A 107 -4.22 16.06 5.70
N LEU A 108 -4.28 14.80 5.29
CA LEU A 108 -4.39 14.42 3.88
C LEU A 108 -5.83 14.48 3.36
N PRO A 109 -6.03 14.82 2.07
CA PRO A 109 -7.36 14.86 1.46
C PRO A 109 -8.08 13.51 1.51
N LYS A 110 -9.33 13.51 1.96
CA LYS A 110 -10.20 12.33 1.97
C LYS A 110 -10.91 12.16 0.62
N ARG A 111 -11.27 10.92 0.26
CA ARG A 111 -11.92 10.55 -1.01
C ARG A 111 -13.17 11.39 -1.36
N ALA A 112 -13.89 11.90 -0.35
CA ALA A 112 -15.09 12.73 -0.54
C ALA A 112 -14.77 14.20 -0.90
N SER A 113 -13.53 14.64 -0.86
CA SER A 113 -13.12 16.04 -1.09
C SER A 113 -12.78 16.35 -2.55
N ARG A 114 -13.51 15.77 -3.50
CA ARG A 114 -13.32 15.96 -4.95
C ARG A 114 -13.41 17.45 -5.39
N LYS A 115 -14.16 18.27 -4.63
CA LYS A 115 -14.29 19.72 -4.88
C LYS A 115 -13.03 20.55 -4.57
N ARG A 116 -12.06 19.99 -3.85
CA ARG A 116 -10.84 20.71 -3.46
C ARG A 116 -9.67 20.49 -4.43
N ALA A 117 -9.78 19.51 -5.32
CA ALA A 117 -8.81 19.27 -6.40
C ALA A 117 -8.93 20.27 -7.57
N GLU A 118 -9.98 21.12 -7.56
CA GLU A 118 -10.22 22.17 -8.57
C GLU A 118 -9.88 23.57 -8.05
N SER A 119 -9.28 23.70 -6.85
CA SER A 119 -8.80 24.99 -6.37
C SER A 119 -7.40 25.25 -6.92
N ASP A 120 -7.18 26.42 -7.55
CA ASP A 120 -5.90 26.94 -8.07
C ASP A 120 -4.81 27.15 -7.00
N VAL A 121 -4.94 26.51 -5.84
CA VAL A 121 -3.97 26.57 -4.75
C VAL A 121 -3.05 25.37 -4.85
N GLU A 122 -1.79 25.63 -5.13
CA GLU A 122 -0.72 24.65 -5.10
C GLU A 122 -0.76 23.85 -3.78
N TRP A 123 -0.87 22.52 -3.91
CA TRP A 123 -0.89 21.67 -2.74
C TRP A 123 0.53 21.46 -2.21
N VAL A 124 0.72 21.78 -0.93
CA VAL A 124 1.98 21.53 -0.22
C VAL A 124 1.78 20.36 0.73
N PRO A 125 2.65 19.33 0.70
CA PRO A 125 2.57 18.24 1.66
C PRO A 125 2.70 18.74 3.10
N PRO A 126 2.04 18.11 4.09
CA PRO A 126 2.34 18.34 5.50
C PRO A 126 3.84 18.15 5.76
N ALA A 127 4.42 18.99 6.66
CA ALA A 127 5.87 19.02 6.91
C ALA A 127 6.48 17.63 7.22
N ALA A 128 5.77 16.80 7.99
CA ALA A 128 6.21 15.45 8.29
C ALA A 128 6.26 14.56 7.02
N LEU A 129 5.29 14.69 6.11
CA LEU A 129 5.28 13.96 4.84
C LEU A 129 6.41 14.45 3.92
N GLN A 130 6.61 15.77 3.85
CA GLN A 130 7.69 16.36 3.06
C GLN A 130 9.06 15.84 3.53
N GLY A 131 9.34 15.91 4.83
CA GLY A 131 10.59 15.39 5.39
C GLY A 131 10.80 13.90 5.13
N ALA A 132 9.74 13.09 5.24
CA ALA A 132 9.80 11.66 4.94
C ALA A 132 10.11 11.40 3.44
N LEU A 133 9.46 12.13 2.52
CA LEU A 133 9.70 12.01 1.08
C LEU A 133 11.12 12.46 0.72
N GLU A 134 11.61 13.55 1.29
CA GLU A 134 12.98 14.04 1.08
C GLU A 134 14.02 13.04 1.59
N SER A 135 13.80 12.47 2.78
CA SER A 135 14.69 11.44 3.34
C SER A 135 14.74 10.19 2.45
N LEU A 136 13.58 9.72 2.01
CA LEU A 136 13.47 8.57 1.12
C LEU A 136 14.12 8.86 -0.24
N TYR A 137 13.94 10.06 -0.78
CA TYR A 137 14.55 10.49 -2.04
C TYR A 137 16.08 10.52 -1.96
N ARG A 138 16.66 11.06 -0.88
CA ARG A 138 18.11 11.04 -0.67
C ARG A 138 18.67 9.62 -0.60
N SER A 139 17.96 8.72 0.09
CA SER A 139 18.34 7.31 0.12
C SER A 139 18.24 6.65 -1.26
N TYR A 140 17.25 7.04 -2.06
CA TYR A 140 17.09 6.59 -3.44
C TYR A 140 18.23 7.10 -4.34
N GLU A 141 18.59 8.38 -4.26
CA GLU A 141 19.70 8.96 -5.04
C GLU A 141 21.01 8.20 -4.83
N GLN A 142 21.35 7.91 -3.56
CA GLN A 142 22.56 7.13 -3.25
C GLN A 142 22.53 5.73 -3.88
N ARG A 143 21.37 5.06 -3.81
CA ARG A 143 21.18 3.73 -4.41
C ARG A 143 21.19 3.78 -5.93
N PHE A 144 20.61 4.82 -6.51
CA PHE A 144 20.62 5.02 -7.95
C PHE A 144 22.02 5.30 -8.47
N ALA A 145 22.80 6.14 -7.80
CA ALA A 145 24.19 6.39 -8.14
C ALA A 145 25.02 5.10 -8.11
N HIS A 146 24.89 4.31 -7.04
CA HIS A 146 25.56 3.01 -6.94
C HIS A 146 25.12 2.05 -8.05
N TRP A 147 23.83 1.96 -8.34
CA TRP A 147 23.32 1.15 -9.44
C TRP A 147 23.88 1.60 -10.78
N SER A 148 23.86 2.90 -11.07
CA SER A 148 24.36 3.46 -12.33
C SER A 148 25.84 3.14 -12.58
N GLU A 149 26.64 3.16 -11.52
CA GLU A 149 28.08 2.91 -11.61
C GLU A 149 28.43 1.42 -11.73
N TYR A 150 27.76 0.56 -10.93
CA TYR A 150 28.20 -0.83 -10.75
C TYR A 150 27.25 -1.87 -11.33
N LEU A 151 25.95 -1.60 -11.38
CA LEU A 151 24.93 -2.60 -11.74
C LEU A 151 24.33 -2.39 -13.13
N ALA A 152 24.18 -1.15 -13.57
CA ALA A 152 23.69 -0.85 -14.92
C ALA A 152 24.55 -1.45 -16.04
N PRO A 153 25.91 -1.49 -15.93
CA PRO A 153 26.75 -2.16 -16.92
C PRO A 153 26.53 -3.68 -16.98
N LEU A 154 25.90 -4.27 -15.94
CA LEU A 154 25.57 -5.70 -15.86
C LEU A 154 24.13 -6.00 -16.31
N ASP A 155 23.44 -5.01 -16.90
CA ASP A 155 22.03 -5.09 -17.32
C ASP A 155 21.04 -5.37 -16.17
N GLU A 156 21.41 -5.01 -14.93
CA GLU A 156 20.53 -5.10 -13.77
C GLU A 156 19.51 -3.97 -13.77
N PRO A 157 18.23 -4.24 -13.36
CA PRO A 157 17.20 -3.22 -13.36
C PRO A 157 17.48 -2.12 -12.32
N PRO A 158 17.06 -0.86 -12.59
CA PRO A 158 17.27 0.25 -11.67
C PRO A 158 16.45 0.08 -10.38
N PRO A 159 16.89 0.70 -9.28
CA PRO A 159 16.08 0.74 -8.06
C PRO A 159 14.76 1.47 -8.30
N VAL A 160 13.72 1.04 -7.64
CA VAL A 160 12.37 1.60 -7.74
C VAL A 160 12.01 2.35 -6.46
N PHE A 161 11.46 3.54 -6.63
CA PHE A 161 10.93 4.38 -5.57
C PHE A 161 9.40 4.23 -5.53
N ILE A 162 8.87 3.65 -4.44
CA ILE A 162 7.44 3.36 -4.31
C ILE A 162 6.87 4.12 -3.12
N VAL A 163 5.83 4.92 -3.36
CA VAL A 163 5.03 5.57 -2.33
C VAL A 163 3.61 5.02 -2.36
N VAL A 164 3.20 4.34 -1.30
CA VAL A 164 1.85 3.81 -1.15
C VAL A 164 0.95 4.86 -0.51
N CYS A 165 -0.08 5.28 -1.23
CA CYS A 165 -0.99 6.34 -0.81
C CYS A 165 -2.38 5.80 -0.45
N PRO A 166 -3.12 6.44 0.48
CA PRO A 166 -4.43 5.97 0.95
C PRO A 166 -5.53 6.07 -0.10
N ASN A 167 -5.37 6.93 -1.09
CA ASN A 167 -6.31 7.11 -2.19
C ASN A 167 -5.65 7.76 -3.41
N THR A 168 -6.33 7.72 -4.56
CA THR A 168 -5.82 8.22 -5.84
C THR A 168 -5.61 9.74 -5.87
N ILE A 169 -6.35 10.51 -5.04
CA ILE A 169 -6.18 11.96 -4.96
C ILE A 169 -4.82 12.26 -4.32
N VAL A 170 -4.53 11.64 -3.18
CA VAL A 170 -3.22 11.80 -2.51
C VAL A 170 -2.09 11.30 -3.40
N SER A 171 -2.29 10.17 -4.10
CA SER A 171 -1.31 9.64 -5.03
C SER A 171 -0.95 10.64 -6.14
N LYS A 172 -1.98 11.29 -6.73
CA LYS A 172 -1.76 12.31 -7.75
C LYS A 172 -1.02 13.53 -7.17
N LEU A 173 -1.45 14.04 -6.02
CA LEU A 173 -0.84 15.19 -5.38
C LEU A 173 0.64 14.96 -5.02
N VAL A 174 0.96 13.77 -4.48
CA VAL A 174 2.35 13.39 -4.18
C VAL A 174 3.16 13.26 -5.46
N TYR A 175 2.58 12.67 -6.51
CA TYR A 175 3.25 12.55 -7.81
C TYR A 175 3.55 13.94 -8.40
N ASP A 176 2.56 14.82 -8.46
CA ASP A 176 2.71 16.17 -9.02
C ASP A 176 3.79 16.95 -8.24
N TRP A 177 3.78 16.87 -6.90
CA TRP A 177 4.78 17.51 -6.05
C TRP A 177 6.20 16.98 -6.26
N VAL A 178 6.37 15.64 -6.32
CA VAL A 178 7.70 15.00 -6.52
C VAL A 178 8.22 15.27 -7.93
N SER A 179 7.34 15.29 -8.94
CA SER A 179 7.73 15.53 -10.34
C SER A 179 7.97 17.00 -10.68
N GLY A 180 7.63 17.93 -9.78
CA GLY A 180 7.71 19.37 -10.05
C GLY A 180 6.74 19.84 -11.14
N GLN A 181 5.66 19.11 -11.39
CA GLN A 181 4.63 19.55 -12.31
C GLN A 181 3.78 20.63 -11.62
N GLU A 182 3.84 21.84 -12.13
CA GLU A 182 2.86 22.88 -11.82
C GLU A 182 1.50 22.45 -12.39
N VAL A 183 0.48 22.43 -11.54
CA VAL A 183 -0.91 22.09 -11.90
C VAL A 183 -1.60 23.31 -12.48
#